data_679f75c5ea6608b01c2491ef94c275a7
#
_entry.id   679f75c5ea6608b01c2491ef94c275a7
#
_cell.length_a   1.000
_cell.length_b   1.000
_cell.length_c   1.000
_cell.angle_alpha   90.00
_cell.angle_beta   90.00
_cell.angle_gamma   90.00
#
_symmetry.space_group_name_H-M   'P 1'
#
loop_
_entity.id
_entity.type
_entity.pdbx_description
1 polymer ?
#
loop_
_entity_poly.entity_id
_entity_poly.type
_entity_poly.pdbx_seq_one_letter_code
_entity_poly.pdbx_strand_id
1 'polypeptide(L)'
;MASLQNADVQRLFKDRPRKKEIEIGIKHQRRLRFHTETCVQKEQLSPYFRDFIDWIASEKPELLPKDKVARFKQLITVPLPTIELTESIFSHLSSVFRGQDAFNRYQFEDLDKADDWEQSVDYSFWSTHGFEAMINAIDSVWVLDLPEDQSTELPVPVDRLIDIENVIDINCTTNNVCEWVIFKIGDKVYEYDSEFIRVYKYEKGKLGLLPEREIKHGLGYTPARMFWSDALLRGNNINKKAPLTNVLGDLDWLLTCYVFKKYMEIANSYPILAAYEQQDDYKGSKQEENRGRAEDERRPEGADIVGPGTILTMRVPMAGESDPMANPIKFISPEVANLQYHVDNIADKRDIIFYSVVGKDGEASKEAINEKQVMASFESQTTILMRIARNFQIIQEFAEKCKIDIRYGVGALTDISIDYGTKFFLKSAGDLIEDLNTAKMNGSHASVVNSIMDEIIEAKYRNDSFGMTRAQIIQDLDPLPDKTQDETEKILDKGGITKSQYIIKCNLISFVKRFEREQASLTEYAS
;
A
#
# COMPACT_ATOMS: atom_id res chain seq x y z
N MET A 1 5.80 30.67 17.05
CA MET A 1 6.36 30.53 15.69
C MET A 1 6.16 31.85 14.98
N ALA A 2 7.07 32.30 14.13
CA ALA A 2 6.92 33.60 13.47
C ALA A 2 6.12 33.43 12.17
N SER A 3 5.12 34.29 11.99
CA SER A 3 4.36 34.40 10.73
C SER A 3 5.29 34.89 9.61
N LEU A 4 5.18 34.32 8.42
CA LEU A 4 5.95 34.74 7.26
C LEU A 4 5.43 36.09 6.73
N GLN A 5 6.38 36.95 6.32
CA GLN A 5 6.02 38.18 5.60
C GLN A 5 5.95 37.88 4.09
N ASN A 6 5.14 38.66 3.33
CA ASN A 6 5.06 38.51 1.88
C ASN A 6 6.43 38.50 1.18
N ALA A 7 7.38 39.29 1.70
CA ALA A 7 8.74 39.33 1.18
C ALA A 7 9.50 38.01 1.41
N ASP A 8 9.27 37.36 2.55
CA ASP A 8 9.86 36.06 2.87
C ASP A 8 9.31 34.96 1.97
N VAL A 9 7.98 34.97 1.71
CA VAL A 9 7.35 34.02 0.79
C VAL A 9 7.91 34.16 -0.62
N GLN A 10 8.08 35.40 -1.11
CA GLN A 10 8.68 35.65 -2.42
C GLN A 10 10.15 35.17 -2.47
N ARG A 11 10.92 35.39 -1.40
CA ARG A 11 12.31 34.92 -1.27
C ARG A 11 12.37 33.39 -1.29
N LEU A 12 11.58 32.71 -0.45
CA LEU A 12 11.52 31.25 -0.38
C LEU A 12 11.08 30.62 -1.70
N PHE A 13 10.10 31.24 -2.35
CA PHE A 13 9.65 30.79 -3.68
C PHE A 13 10.75 30.88 -4.74
N LYS A 14 11.60 31.90 -4.69
CA LYS A 14 12.72 32.11 -5.61
C LYS A 14 13.92 31.22 -5.26
N ASP A 15 14.32 31.22 -4.01
CA ASP A 15 15.59 30.61 -3.56
C ASP A 15 15.45 29.10 -3.34
N ARG A 16 14.25 28.63 -2.95
CA ARG A 16 13.91 27.22 -2.71
C ARG A 16 15.02 26.48 -1.94
N PRO A 17 15.27 26.83 -0.69
CA PRO A 17 16.42 26.30 0.06
C PRO A 17 16.42 24.76 0.18
N ARG A 18 15.23 24.13 0.19
CA ARG A 18 15.09 22.67 0.27
C ARG A 18 14.87 21.98 -1.07
N LYS A 19 15.12 22.67 -2.17
CA LYS A 19 14.90 22.13 -3.53
C LYS A 19 15.54 20.75 -3.74
N LYS A 20 16.77 20.55 -3.28
CA LYS A 20 17.50 19.27 -3.46
C LYS A 20 16.81 18.12 -2.71
N GLU A 21 16.34 18.39 -1.48
CA GLU A 21 15.66 17.39 -0.67
C GLU A 21 14.31 17.01 -1.29
N ILE A 22 13.57 18.02 -1.76
CA ILE A 22 12.29 17.84 -2.46
C ILE A 22 12.50 17.03 -3.74
N GLU A 23 13.53 17.33 -4.53
CA GLU A 23 13.86 16.56 -5.75
C GLU A 23 14.20 15.10 -5.47
N ILE A 24 14.83 14.81 -4.32
CA ILE A 24 15.05 13.42 -3.87
C ILE A 24 13.70 12.75 -3.59
N GLY A 25 12.82 13.40 -2.85
CA GLY A 25 11.47 12.90 -2.57
C GLY A 25 10.68 12.62 -3.84
N ILE A 26 10.70 13.55 -4.81
CA ILE A 26 10.03 13.39 -6.11
C ILE A 26 10.59 12.17 -6.86
N LYS A 27 11.91 11.99 -6.91
CA LYS A 27 12.52 10.83 -7.57
C LYS A 27 12.06 9.51 -6.93
N HIS A 28 12.06 9.46 -5.60
CA HIS A 28 11.60 8.27 -4.88
C HIS A 28 10.12 7.99 -5.11
N GLN A 29 9.27 9.02 -5.08
CA GLN A 29 7.85 8.88 -5.35
C GLN A 29 7.58 8.37 -6.77
N ARG A 30 8.26 8.90 -7.78
CA ARG A 30 8.13 8.43 -9.17
C ARG A 30 8.53 6.97 -9.31
N ARG A 31 9.61 6.56 -8.64
CA ARG A 31 10.04 5.17 -8.63
C ARG A 31 9.01 4.26 -7.95
N LEU A 32 8.40 4.72 -6.84
CA LEU A 32 7.37 4.01 -6.13
C LEU A 32 6.11 3.84 -7.00
N ARG A 33 5.59 4.93 -7.55
CA ARG A 33 4.42 4.95 -8.43
C ARG A 33 4.59 4.07 -9.66
N PHE A 34 5.79 3.94 -10.18
CA PHE A 34 6.09 3.05 -11.29
C PHE A 34 5.70 1.59 -11.02
N HIS A 35 5.83 1.13 -9.78
CA HIS A 35 5.46 -0.23 -9.36
C HIS A 35 4.04 -0.37 -8.83
N THR A 36 3.33 0.74 -8.62
CA THR A 36 2.00 0.75 -7.99
C THR A 36 0.89 1.27 -8.90
N GLU A 37 1.21 2.05 -9.92
CA GLU A 37 0.22 2.62 -10.83
C GLU A 37 -0.03 1.71 -12.04
N THR A 38 -1.29 1.32 -12.25
CA THR A 38 -1.71 0.45 -13.35
C THR A 38 -1.70 1.13 -14.73
N CYS A 39 -1.74 2.46 -14.75
CA CYS A 39 -1.88 3.28 -15.97
C CYS A 39 -0.56 3.93 -16.42
N VAL A 40 0.60 3.37 -16.03
CA VAL A 40 1.89 3.88 -16.48
C VAL A 40 2.03 3.68 -17.98
N GLN A 41 2.25 4.77 -18.72
CA GLN A 41 2.54 4.69 -20.15
C GLN A 41 3.94 4.12 -20.38
N LYS A 42 4.09 3.32 -21.43
CA LYS A 42 5.36 2.64 -21.75
C LYS A 42 6.53 3.61 -21.93
N GLU A 43 6.24 4.83 -22.36
CA GLU A 43 7.23 5.90 -22.49
C GLU A 43 7.66 6.50 -21.14
N GLN A 44 6.85 6.32 -20.11
CA GLN A 44 7.11 6.77 -18.73
C GLN A 44 7.80 5.73 -17.88
N LEU A 45 8.26 4.64 -18.48
CA LEU A 45 9.05 3.63 -17.78
C LEU A 45 10.18 4.28 -17.01
N SER A 46 10.27 3.94 -15.74
CA SER A 46 11.24 4.49 -14.81
C SER A 46 12.62 4.64 -15.44
N PRO A 47 13.26 5.81 -15.34
CA PRO A 47 14.64 5.99 -15.73
C PRO A 47 15.55 4.89 -15.16
N TYR A 48 15.27 4.43 -13.94
CA TYR A 48 16.07 3.39 -13.27
C TYR A 48 16.14 2.08 -14.03
N PHE A 49 15.01 1.61 -14.58
CA PHE A 49 15.04 0.39 -15.38
C PHE A 49 15.76 0.61 -16.72
N ARG A 50 15.55 1.75 -17.36
CA ARG A 50 16.27 2.12 -18.59
C ARG A 50 17.77 2.24 -18.32
N ASP A 51 18.14 2.96 -17.28
CA ASP A 51 19.53 3.18 -16.89
C ASP A 51 20.20 1.85 -16.52
N PHE A 52 19.48 0.92 -15.88
CA PHE A 52 20.00 -0.40 -15.54
C PHE A 52 20.30 -1.25 -16.80
N ILE A 53 19.38 -1.29 -17.76
CA ILE A 53 19.60 -1.99 -19.04
C ILE A 53 20.70 -1.32 -19.85
N ASP A 54 20.73 0.01 -19.89
CA ASP A 54 21.76 0.77 -20.58
C ASP A 54 23.13 0.59 -19.89
N TRP A 55 23.18 0.50 -18.57
CA TRP A 55 24.39 0.18 -17.80
C TRP A 55 24.91 -1.22 -18.14
N ILE A 56 24.06 -2.26 -18.11
CA ILE A 56 24.47 -3.62 -18.52
C ILE A 56 25.03 -3.62 -19.93
N ALA A 57 24.37 -2.92 -20.86
CA ALA A 57 24.82 -2.84 -22.24
C ALA A 57 26.14 -2.08 -22.43
N SER A 58 26.45 -1.11 -21.55
CA SER A 58 27.70 -0.37 -21.57
C SER A 58 28.86 -1.14 -20.94
N GLU A 59 28.60 -1.82 -19.80
CA GLU A 59 29.64 -2.55 -19.05
C GLU A 59 29.93 -3.95 -19.61
N LYS A 60 28.94 -4.55 -20.24
CA LYS A 60 29.00 -5.91 -20.80
C LYS A 60 28.39 -5.97 -22.20
N PRO A 61 28.95 -5.26 -23.18
CA PRO A 61 28.41 -5.23 -24.54
C PRO A 61 28.43 -6.61 -25.22
N GLU A 62 29.25 -7.52 -24.72
CA GLU A 62 29.30 -8.91 -25.17
C GLU A 62 28.04 -9.71 -24.79
N LEU A 63 27.48 -9.41 -23.60
CA LEU A 63 26.27 -10.06 -23.10
C LEU A 63 25.00 -9.40 -23.64
N LEU A 64 25.01 -8.09 -23.76
CA LEU A 64 23.86 -7.31 -24.21
C LEU A 64 24.29 -6.26 -25.25
N PRO A 65 24.45 -6.66 -26.52
CA PRO A 65 24.73 -5.74 -27.62
C PRO A 65 23.67 -4.64 -27.73
N LYS A 66 24.07 -3.46 -28.21
CA LYS A 66 23.20 -2.28 -28.27
C LYS A 66 21.91 -2.50 -29.09
N ASP A 67 21.97 -3.31 -30.12
CA ASP A 67 20.82 -3.69 -30.95
C ASP A 67 19.79 -4.53 -30.13
N LYS A 68 20.23 -5.33 -29.16
CA LYS A 68 19.37 -6.13 -28.30
C LYS A 68 18.72 -5.32 -27.19
N VAL A 69 19.34 -4.21 -26.77
CA VAL A 69 18.77 -3.31 -25.73
C VAL A 69 17.36 -2.86 -26.08
N ALA A 70 17.13 -2.44 -27.33
CA ALA A 70 15.81 -2.03 -27.78
C ALA A 70 14.78 -3.15 -27.69
N ARG A 71 15.17 -4.39 -28.02
CA ARG A 71 14.31 -5.57 -27.89
C ARG A 71 13.96 -5.88 -26.43
N PHE A 72 14.93 -5.81 -25.52
CA PHE A 72 14.67 -5.97 -24.08
C PHE A 72 13.66 -4.94 -23.57
N LYS A 73 13.83 -3.67 -23.94
CA LYS A 73 12.88 -2.61 -23.58
C LYS A 73 11.47 -2.85 -24.15
N GLN A 74 11.34 -3.52 -25.29
CA GLN A 74 10.05 -3.90 -25.89
C GLN A 74 9.35 -5.06 -25.16
N LEU A 75 10.09 -5.92 -24.43
CA LEU A 75 9.53 -7.04 -23.69
C LEU A 75 8.78 -6.62 -22.41
N ILE A 76 8.96 -5.38 -21.99
CA ILE A 76 8.21 -4.84 -20.86
C ILE A 76 6.75 -4.68 -21.28
N THR A 77 5.86 -5.30 -20.55
CA THR A 77 4.40 -5.18 -20.73
C THR A 77 3.81 -4.25 -19.69
N VAL A 78 2.77 -3.51 -20.09
CA VAL A 78 1.97 -2.67 -19.20
C VAL A 78 0.57 -3.29 -19.18
N PRO A 79 -0.04 -3.51 -17.98
CA PRO A 79 0.49 -3.22 -16.65
C PRO A 79 1.75 -4.04 -16.30
N LEU A 80 2.57 -3.51 -15.40
CA LEU A 80 3.81 -4.18 -15.00
C LEU A 80 3.51 -5.45 -14.18
N PRO A 81 4.29 -6.52 -14.34
CA PRO A 81 4.07 -7.76 -13.59
C PRO A 81 4.31 -7.63 -12.07
N THR A 82 4.92 -6.52 -11.63
CA THR A 82 5.11 -6.19 -10.21
C THR A 82 3.85 -5.63 -9.55
N ILE A 83 2.88 -5.14 -10.31
CA ILE A 83 1.66 -4.50 -9.78
C ILE A 83 0.80 -5.49 -9.02
N GLU A 84 0.60 -6.70 -9.52
CA GLU A 84 -0.14 -7.75 -8.83
C GLU A 84 0.42 -8.02 -7.42
N LEU A 85 1.75 -8.06 -7.29
CA LEU A 85 2.42 -8.23 -6.00
C LEU A 85 2.18 -7.04 -5.08
N THR A 86 2.30 -5.82 -5.58
CA THR A 86 2.09 -4.61 -4.78
C THR A 86 0.62 -4.44 -4.38
N GLU A 87 -0.33 -4.77 -5.24
CA GLU A 87 -1.76 -4.81 -4.90
C GLU A 87 -2.08 -5.82 -3.80
N SER A 88 -1.47 -7.02 -3.86
CA SER A 88 -1.59 -8.01 -2.79
C SER A 88 -1.03 -7.48 -1.47
N ILE A 89 0.16 -6.88 -1.48
CA ILE A 89 0.76 -6.24 -0.30
C ILE A 89 -0.19 -5.18 0.28
N PHE A 90 -0.77 -4.32 -0.56
CA PHE A 90 -1.67 -3.25 -0.11
C PHE A 90 -2.98 -3.78 0.47
N SER A 91 -3.51 -4.84 -0.11
CA SER A 91 -4.68 -5.52 0.46
C SER A 91 -4.41 -5.99 1.89
N HIS A 92 -3.21 -6.52 2.16
CA HIS A 92 -2.81 -6.91 3.52
C HIS A 92 -2.60 -5.71 4.45
N LEU A 93 -1.96 -4.63 3.98
CA LEU A 93 -1.71 -3.43 4.77
C LEU A 93 -3.01 -2.66 5.07
N SER A 94 -4.02 -2.72 4.20
CA SER A 94 -5.33 -2.09 4.43
C SER A 94 -6.09 -2.65 5.63
N SER A 95 -5.65 -3.82 6.14
CA SER A 95 -6.19 -4.40 7.37
C SER A 95 -6.04 -3.48 8.59
N VAL A 96 -5.17 -2.46 8.52
CA VAL A 96 -5.04 -1.44 9.57
C VAL A 96 -6.36 -0.73 9.91
N PHE A 97 -7.27 -0.60 8.93
CA PHE A 97 -8.58 0.03 9.13
C PHE A 97 -9.66 -0.96 9.60
N ARG A 98 -9.28 -2.17 9.96
CA ARG A 98 -10.19 -3.26 10.39
C ARG A 98 -9.91 -3.73 11.81
N GLY A 99 -9.20 -2.91 12.61
CA GLY A 99 -8.96 -3.23 14.02
C GLY A 99 -10.28 -3.37 14.78
N GLN A 100 -10.46 -4.48 15.50
CA GLN A 100 -11.71 -4.77 16.25
C GLN A 100 -11.89 -3.87 17.45
N ASP A 101 -10.78 -3.43 18.04
CA ASP A 101 -10.72 -2.56 19.20
C ASP A 101 -10.48 -1.09 18.82
N ALA A 102 -10.71 -0.75 17.54
CA ALA A 102 -10.60 0.62 17.07
C ALA A 102 -11.70 1.52 17.65
N PHE A 103 -11.33 2.75 18.01
CA PHE A 103 -12.29 3.74 18.48
C PHE A 103 -11.85 5.16 18.15
N ASN A 104 -12.85 6.04 18.01
CA ASN A 104 -12.65 7.48 17.94
C ASN A 104 -13.40 8.12 19.10
N ARG A 105 -12.70 8.84 19.94
CA ARG A 105 -13.28 9.52 21.11
C ARG A 105 -12.97 11.00 21.05
N TYR A 106 -14.00 11.80 21.11
CA TYR A 106 -13.94 13.26 21.18
C TYR A 106 -14.59 13.73 22.48
N GLN A 107 -13.91 14.58 23.23
CA GLN A 107 -14.46 15.18 24.44
C GLN A 107 -14.62 16.68 24.23
N PHE A 108 -15.85 17.14 24.16
CA PHE A 108 -16.19 18.54 24.04
C PHE A 108 -16.66 19.10 25.39
N GLU A 109 -16.48 20.40 25.61
CA GLU A 109 -17.10 21.08 26.76
C GLU A 109 -18.61 21.24 26.57
N ASP A 110 -19.08 21.30 25.32
CA ASP A 110 -20.46 21.56 24.89
C ASP A 110 -20.99 20.33 24.13
N LEU A 111 -22.08 19.74 24.61
CA LEU A 111 -22.69 18.55 24.01
C LEU A 111 -23.32 18.83 22.63
N ASP A 112 -23.85 20.03 22.43
CA ASP A 112 -24.45 20.39 21.13
C ASP A 112 -23.37 20.40 20.02
N LYS A 113 -22.14 20.79 20.35
CA LYS A 113 -20.99 20.72 19.43
C LYS A 113 -20.53 19.30 19.17
N ALA A 114 -20.64 18.42 20.18
CA ALA A 114 -20.31 17.00 20.00
C ALA A 114 -21.27 16.35 18.99
N ASP A 115 -22.58 16.60 19.15
CA ASP A 115 -23.61 16.04 18.25
C ASP A 115 -23.47 16.58 16.81
N ASP A 116 -23.19 17.88 16.65
CA ASP A 116 -22.93 18.48 15.33
C ASP A 116 -21.66 17.91 14.69
N TRP A 117 -20.62 17.66 15.49
CA TRP A 117 -19.37 17.07 15.00
C TRP A 117 -19.58 15.63 14.53
N GLU A 118 -20.24 14.77 15.29
CA GLU A 118 -20.52 13.39 14.91
C GLU A 118 -21.30 13.27 13.60
N GLN A 119 -22.20 14.22 13.31
CA GLN A 119 -22.96 14.27 12.07
C GLN A 119 -22.14 14.79 10.87
N SER A 120 -21.07 15.54 11.10
CA SER A 120 -20.31 16.25 10.06
C SER A 120 -19.01 15.55 9.66
N VAL A 121 -18.52 14.58 10.44
CA VAL A 121 -17.22 13.92 10.22
C VAL A 121 -17.28 12.89 9.09
N ASP A 122 -16.38 13.01 8.12
CA ASP A 122 -16.11 11.97 7.13
C ASP A 122 -14.95 11.09 7.57
N TYR A 123 -15.27 9.92 8.11
CA TYR A 123 -14.27 8.92 8.54
C TYR A 123 -13.63 8.16 7.36
N SER A 124 -14.17 8.27 6.16
CA SER A 124 -13.69 7.53 5.00
C SER A 124 -12.41 8.09 4.38
N PHE A 125 -12.12 9.38 4.63
CA PHE A 125 -10.98 10.07 4.03
C PHE A 125 -9.65 9.34 4.27
N TRP A 126 -9.40 8.89 5.52
CA TRP A 126 -8.13 8.26 5.88
C TRP A 126 -7.99 6.84 5.33
N SER A 127 -9.09 6.09 5.29
CA SER A 127 -9.09 4.73 4.73
C SER A 127 -9.00 4.69 3.20
N THR A 128 -9.34 5.78 2.53
CA THR A 128 -9.30 5.93 1.08
C THR A 128 -8.09 6.79 0.67
N HIS A 129 -8.23 8.10 0.70
CA HIS A 129 -7.20 9.04 0.24
C HIS A 129 -5.92 9.01 1.08
N GLY A 130 -6.05 8.89 2.41
CA GLY A 130 -4.91 8.78 3.31
C GLY A 130 -4.09 7.52 3.04
N PHE A 131 -4.75 6.39 2.87
CA PHE A 131 -4.09 5.13 2.58
C PHE A 131 -3.42 5.13 1.20
N GLU A 132 -4.11 5.64 0.18
CA GLU A 132 -3.53 5.79 -1.16
C GLU A 132 -2.29 6.68 -1.15
N ALA A 133 -2.34 7.81 -0.46
CA ALA A 133 -1.18 8.70 -0.31
C ALA A 133 -0.01 8.01 0.42
N MET A 134 -0.30 7.21 1.45
CA MET A 134 0.71 6.45 2.17
C MET A 134 1.45 5.46 1.25
N ILE A 135 0.71 4.80 0.40
CA ILE A 135 1.23 3.77 -0.50
C ILE A 135 2.07 4.40 -1.62
N ASN A 136 1.54 5.44 -2.25
CA ASN A 136 2.06 6.03 -3.48
C ASN A 136 2.99 7.23 -3.26
N ALA A 137 3.12 7.71 -2.02
CA ALA A 137 3.93 8.87 -1.71
C ALA A 137 4.88 8.62 -0.53
N ILE A 138 6.11 9.10 -0.67
CA ILE A 138 7.10 9.08 0.41
C ILE A 138 6.89 10.26 1.34
N ASP A 139 6.60 11.41 0.76
CA ASP A 139 6.35 12.66 1.45
C ASP A 139 5.04 13.24 0.94
N SER A 140 4.02 13.23 1.76
CA SER A 140 2.80 14.00 1.55
C SER A 140 2.64 15.00 2.69
N VAL A 141 2.03 16.11 2.41
CA VAL A 141 1.69 17.12 3.42
C VAL A 141 0.18 17.19 3.54
N TRP A 142 -0.33 16.89 4.71
CA TRP A 142 -1.71 17.19 5.04
C TRP A 142 -1.83 18.69 5.33
N VAL A 143 -2.83 19.33 4.75
CA VAL A 143 -3.21 20.72 5.03
C VAL A 143 -4.73 20.79 5.23
N LEU A 144 -5.14 21.72 6.08
CA LEU A 144 -6.53 22.08 6.23
C LEU A 144 -6.94 22.95 5.03
N ASP A 145 -7.95 22.57 4.29
CA ASP A 145 -8.52 23.41 3.22
C ASP A 145 -9.86 24.02 3.66
N LEU A 146 -10.07 25.26 3.27
CA LEU A 146 -11.32 25.98 3.49
C LEU A 146 -11.93 26.27 2.12
N PRO A 147 -12.93 25.49 1.68
CA PRO A 147 -13.64 25.74 0.42
C PRO A 147 -14.23 27.15 0.33
N GLU A 148 -14.29 27.69 -0.89
CA GLU A 148 -14.85 29.03 -1.14
C GLU A 148 -16.33 29.08 -0.81
N ASP A 149 -17.07 28.06 -1.18
CA ASP A 149 -18.51 27.94 -0.91
C ASP A 149 -18.72 27.27 0.45
N GLN A 150 -19.15 28.06 1.41
CA GLN A 150 -19.57 27.62 2.73
C GLN A 150 -21.09 27.70 2.80
N SER A 151 -21.77 26.56 2.74
CA SER A 151 -23.24 26.47 2.74
C SER A 151 -23.88 26.53 4.12
N THR A 152 -23.07 26.46 5.18
CA THR A 152 -23.50 26.41 6.58
C THR A 152 -23.03 27.63 7.34
N GLU A 153 -23.72 27.94 8.48
CA GLU A 153 -23.33 29.04 9.37
C GLU A 153 -21.93 28.84 10.00
N LEU A 154 -21.57 27.60 10.23
CA LEU A 154 -20.24 27.23 10.73
C LEU A 154 -19.31 26.83 9.58
N PRO A 155 -18.00 27.15 9.66
CA PRO A 155 -17.04 26.74 8.64
C PRO A 155 -17.01 25.21 8.49
N VAL A 156 -16.90 24.74 7.23
CA VAL A 156 -16.72 23.32 6.90
C VAL A 156 -15.30 23.11 6.38
N PRO A 157 -14.31 22.90 7.27
CA PRO A 157 -12.96 22.61 6.87
C PRO A 157 -12.87 21.18 6.30
N VAL A 158 -12.03 20.99 5.28
CA VAL A 158 -11.83 19.70 4.64
C VAL A 158 -10.37 19.28 4.68
N ASP A 159 -10.16 17.98 4.68
CA ASP A 159 -8.84 17.38 4.60
C ASP A 159 -8.29 17.47 3.17
N ARG A 160 -7.03 17.87 3.03
CA ARG A 160 -6.34 17.86 1.76
C ARG A 160 -4.93 17.31 1.90
N LEU A 161 -4.56 16.41 1.01
CA LEU A 161 -3.19 15.88 0.89
C LEU A 161 -2.49 16.50 -0.31
N ILE A 162 -1.30 17.03 -0.06
CA ILE A 162 -0.45 17.67 -1.06
C ILE A 162 0.74 16.76 -1.32
N ASP A 163 0.87 16.32 -2.56
CA ASP A 163 2.03 15.56 -3.02
C ASP A 163 3.29 16.40 -2.99
N ILE A 164 4.43 15.77 -2.69
CA ILE A 164 5.74 16.43 -2.69
C ILE A 164 6.07 17.10 -4.04
N GLU A 165 5.53 16.62 -5.14
CA GLU A 165 5.70 17.22 -6.46
C GLU A 165 5.14 18.65 -6.54
N ASN A 166 4.13 18.94 -5.73
CA ASN A 166 3.47 20.23 -5.64
C ASN A 166 4.08 21.15 -4.58
N VAL A 167 4.93 20.61 -3.69
CA VAL A 167 5.58 21.39 -2.63
C VAL A 167 6.75 22.18 -3.22
N ILE A 168 6.75 23.50 -2.96
CA ILE A 168 7.81 24.41 -3.39
C ILE A 168 8.87 24.49 -2.33
N ASP A 169 8.46 24.68 -1.07
CA ASP A 169 9.32 24.69 0.08
C ASP A 169 8.53 24.41 1.37
N ILE A 170 9.19 23.86 2.39
CA ILE A 170 8.55 23.45 3.63
C ILE A 170 9.55 23.51 4.79
N ASN A 171 9.08 23.87 5.97
CA ASN A 171 9.85 23.72 7.20
C ASN A 171 9.00 23.04 8.27
N CYS A 172 9.54 21.96 8.85
CA CYS A 172 8.83 21.15 9.83
C CYS A 172 9.66 21.02 11.11
N THR A 173 8.97 20.90 12.23
CA THR A 173 9.53 20.52 13.52
C THR A 173 9.94 19.05 13.53
N THR A 174 10.65 18.64 14.58
CA THR A 174 10.99 17.23 14.82
C THR A 174 9.76 16.31 14.92
N ASN A 175 8.61 16.88 15.28
CA ASN A 175 7.33 16.14 15.39
C ASN A 175 6.51 16.16 14.09
N ASN A 176 7.12 16.51 12.96
CA ASN A 176 6.48 16.59 11.64
C ASN A 176 5.39 17.67 11.51
N VAL A 177 5.17 18.50 12.51
CA VAL A 177 4.27 19.66 12.40
C VAL A 177 5.01 20.74 11.60
N CYS A 178 4.35 21.28 10.58
CA CYS A 178 4.95 22.32 9.76
C CYS A 178 5.01 23.65 10.52
N GLU A 179 6.13 24.34 10.42
CA GLU A 179 6.20 25.75 10.82
C GLU A 179 5.59 26.63 9.73
N TRP A 180 5.83 26.26 8.49
CA TRP A 180 5.20 26.81 7.30
C TRP A 180 5.36 25.82 6.13
N VAL A 181 4.48 25.94 5.16
CA VAL A 181 4.55 25.20 3.90
C VAL A 181 4.09 26.08 2.74
N ILE A 182 4.81 26.01 1.63
CA ILE A 182 4.48 26.68 0.36
C ILE A 182 4.33 25.60 -0.71
N PHE A 183 3.17 25.57 -1.35
CA PHE A 183 2.87 24.60 -2.41
C PHE A 183 2.09 25.21 -3.56
N LYS A 184 2.07 24.55 -4.70
CA LYS A 184 1.44 25.04 -5.92
C LYS A 184 0.35 24.06 -6.40
N ILE A 185 -0.82 24.59 -6.71
CA ILE A 185 -1.90 23.85 -7.37
C ILE A 185 -2.36 24.66 -8.57
N GLY A 186 -2.14 24.13 -9.77
CA GLY A 186 -2.43 24.86 -11.00
C GLY A 186 -1.58 26.13 -11.15
N ASP A 187 -2.23 27.28 -11.27
CA ASP A 187 -1.61 28.62 -11.34
C ASP A 187 -1.55 29.34 -9.98
N LYS A 188 -2.13 28.75 -8.93
CA LYS A 188 -2.16 29.31 -7.58
C LYS A 188 -1.04 28.73 -6.71
N VAL A 189 -0.44 29.57 -5.89
CA VAL A 189 0.55 29.21 -4.87
C VAL A 189 -0.08 29.49 -3.52
N TYR A 190 -0.07 28.48 -2.67
CA TYR A 190 -0.62 28.51 -1.33
C TYR A 190 0.52 28.59 -0.32
N GLU A 191 0.33 29.37 0.70
CA GLU A 191 1.22 29.46 1.84
C GLU A 191 0.41 29.33 3.12
N TYR A 192 0.89 28.47 4.02
CA TYR A 192 0.33 28.21 5.33
C TYR A 192 1.39 28.47 6.37
N ASP A 193 1.09 29.31 7.33
CA ASP A 193 1.94 29.58 8.49
C ASP A 193 1.14 29.48 9.81
N SER A 194 1.69 29.95 10.92
CA SER A 194 1.03 29.87 12.24
C SER A 194 -0.10 30.87 12.44
N GLU A 195 -0.28 31.84 11.55
CA GLU A 195 -1.31 32.88 11.66
C GLU A 195 -2.22 32.94 10.45
N PHE A 196 -1.67 32.68 9.26
CA PHE A 196 -2.37 32.92 8.00
C PHE A 196 -2.36 31.73 7.05
N ILE A 197 -3.42 31.65 6.26
CA ILE A 197 -3.47 30.93 5.00
C ILE A 197 -3.56 31.96 3.90
N ARG A 198 -2.59 31.99 2.98
CA ARG A 198 -2.52 32.96 1.90
C ARG A 198 -2.44 32.28 0.55
N VAL A 199 -3.13 32.88 -0.42
CA VAL A 199 -3.11 32.41 -1.80
C VAL A 199 -2.52 33.49 -2.69
N TYR A 200 -1.59 33.09 -3.52
CA TYR A 200 -0.91 33.94 -4.48
C TYR A 200 -1.21 33.46 -5.90
N LYS A 201 -1.32 34.40 -6.82
CA LYS A 201 -1.32 34.10 -8.25
C LYS A 201 0.09 34.25 -8.80
N TYR A 202 0.53 33.23 -9.54
CA TYR A 202 1.82 33.26 -10.19
C TYR A 202 1.69 33.73 -11.64
N GLU A 203 2.11 34.95 -11.90
CA GLU A 203 2.08 35.54 -13.24
C GLU A 203 3.42 36.20 -13.58
N LYS A 204 3.90 35.94 -14.80
CA LYS A 204 5.11 36.58 -15.37
C LYS A 204 6.34 36.56 -14.44
N GLY A 205 6.51 35.45 -13.70
CA GLY A 205 7.67 35.30 -12.81
C GLY A 205 7.55 35.98 -11.44
N LYS A 206 6.38 36.54 -11.10
CA LYS A 206 6.12 37.18 -9.81
C LYS A 206 4.92 36.55 -9.11
N LEU A 207 4.97 36.52 -7.78
CA LEU A 207 3.85 36.16 -6.93
C LEU A 207 3.06 37.43 -6.58
N GLY A 208 1.78 37.44 -6.92
CA GLY A 208 0.84 38.48 -6.48
C GLY A 208 -0.11 37.91 -5.41
N LEU A 209 -0.09 38.47 -4.20
CA LEU A 209 -1.05 38.09 -3.16
C LEU A 209 -2.47 38.40 -3.64
N LEU A 210 -3.40 37.49 -3.42
CA LEU A 210 -4.82 37.69 -3.57
C LEU A 210 -5.40 38.12 -2.22
N PRO A 211 -5.68 39.43 -2.00
CA PRO A 211 -6.08 39.95 -0.68
C PRO A 211 -7.38 39.32 -0.16
N GLU A 212 -8.28 38.95 -1.07
CA GLU A 212 -9.54 38.25 -0.77
C GLU A 212 -9.35 36.81 -0.29
N ARG A 213 -8.12 36.33 -0.41
CA ARG A 213 -7.69 34.96 -0.04
C ARG A 213 -6.63 34.95 1.04
N GLU A 214 -6.50 36.03 1.79
CA GLU A 214 -5.69 36.06 3.01
C GLU A 214 -6.61 35.80 4.21
N ILE A 215 -6.51 34.61 4.78
CA ILE A 215 -7.36 34.15 5.88
C ILE A 215 -6.48 34.08 7.14
N LYS A 216 -6.88 34.87 8.16
CA LYS A 216 -6.30 34.72 9.49
C LYS A 216 -7.08 33.67 10.25
N HIS A 217 -6.47 32.48 10.42
CA HIS A 217 -7.15 31.31 10.97
C HIS A 217 -7.20 31.25 12.51
N GLY A 218 -6.38 32.02 13.22
CA GLY A 218 -6.46 32.15 14.67
C GLY A 218 -6.05 30.93 15.51
N LEU A 219 -5.51 29.88 14.89
CA LEU A 219 -5.15 28.64 15.58
C LEU A 219 -3.91 28.77 16.47
N GLY A 220 -2.99 29.70 16.15
CA GLY A 220 -1.70 29.84 16.84
C GLY A 220 -0.65 28.79 16.46
N TYR A 221 -0.98 27.89 15.56
CA TYR A 221 -0.08 26.89 14.96
C TYR A 221 -0.45 26.69 13.49
N THR A 222 0.48 26.19 12.69
CA THR A 222 0.24 25.96 11.25
C THR A 222 -0.68 24.77 11.04
N PRO A 223 -1.81 24.92 10.32
CA PRO A 223 -2.72 23.81 10.03
C PRO A 223 -2.19 22.96 8.88
N ALA A 224 -0.97 22.46 9.03
CA ALA A 224 -0.29 21.61 8.09
C ALA A 224 0.67 20.68 8.83
N ARG A 225 0.71 19.42 8.38
CA ARG A 225 1.60 18.40 8.97
C ARG A 225 2.12 17.49 7.89
N MET A 226 3.41 17.12 7.98
CA MET A 226 3.91 16.07 7.11
C MET A 226 3.20 14.76 7.43
N PHE A 227 2.61 14.23 6.37
CA PHE A 227 2.02 12.91 6.38
C PHE A 227 3.09 11.96 5.91
N TRP A 228 3.37 11.06 6.80
CA TRP A 228 4.22 9.94 6.72
C TRP A 228 5.57 10.07 7.43
N SER A 229 5.98 9.07 7.93
CA SER A 229 6.23 8.70 9.24
C SER A 229 7.69 8.51 9.59
N ASP A 230 8.44 7.76 8.86
CA ASP A 230 9.80 7.41 9.23
C ASP A 230 10.82 8.17 8.40
N ALA A 231 11.75 8.85 9.06
CA ALA A 231 12.85 9.50 8.37
C ALA A 231 13.75 8.46 7.67
N LEU A 232 13.99 8.65 6.38
CA LEU A 232 14.95 7.83 5.61
C LEU A 232 16.38 8.12 6.05
N LEU A 233 16.68 9.39 6.26
CA LEU A 233 18.00 9.89 6.61
C LEU A 233 17.96 10.59 7.96
N ARG A 234 19.00 10.39 8.76
CA ARG A 234 19.13 11.08 10.04
C ARG A 234 19.27 12.59 9.83
N GLY A 235 18.51 13.35 10.59
CA GLY A 235 18.56 14.82 10.58
C GLY A 235 17.84 15.48 9.43
N ASN A 236 17.11 14.72 8.58
CA ASN A 236 16.30 15.28 7.52
C ASN A 236 14.83 15.31 7.90
N ASN A 237 14.15 16.44 7.70
CA ASN A 237 12.74 16.63 8.03
C ASN A 237 11.79 16.13 6.94
N ILE A 238 12.29 15.99 5.73
CA ILE A 238 11.62 15.43 4.57
C ILE A 238 12.32 14.14 4.14
N ASN A 239 11.88 13.46 3.11
CA ASN A 239 12.36 12.14 2.71
C ASN A 239 12.00 11.04 3.73
N LYS A 240 10.72 10.84 3.89
CA LYS A 240 10.16 9.79 4.74
C LYS A 240 10.15 8.43 4.03
N LYS A 241 9.74 7.38 4.75
CA LYS A 241 9.58 6.04 4.19
C LYS A 241 8.11 5.75 3.88
N ALA A 242 7.83 5.28 2.68
CA ALA A 242 6.63 4.51 2.39
C ALA A 242 6.88 3.02 2.69
N PRO A 243 5.84 2.19 2.85
CA PRO A 243 6.00 0.76 3.13
C PRO A 243 6.91 0.03 2.14
N LEU A 244 6.82 0.36 0.85
CA LEU A 244 7.62 -0.26 -0.22
C LEU A 244 9.03 0.33 -0.38
N THR A 245 9.40 1.39 0.35
CA THR A 245 10.68 2.09 0.13
C THR A 245 11.89 1.17 0.27
N ASN A 246 11.86 0.25 1.24
CA ASN A 246 12.98 -0.66 1.49
C ASN A 246 13.15 -1.72 0.40
N VAL A 247 12.11 -2.05 -0.34
CA VAL A 247 12.08 -3.11 -1.36
C VAL A 247 12.05 -2.59 -2.79
N LEU A 248 12.17 -1.27 -2.99
CA LEU A 248 12.16 -0.68 -4.35
C LEU A 248 13.26 -1.27 -5.25
N GLY A 249 14.44 -1.53 -4.70
CA GLY A 249 15.53 -2.17 -5.45
C GLY A 249 15.20 -3.61 -5.85
N ASP A 250 14.53 -4.36 -4.97
CA ASP A 250 14.10 -5.73 -5.27
C ASP A 250 12.94 -5.76 -6.26
N LEU A 251 12.04 -4.78 -6.23
CA LEU A 251 10.98 -4.62 -7.23
C LEU A 251 11.54 -4.32 -8.64
N ASP A 252 12.53 -3.42 -8.73
CA ASP A 252 13.22 -3.15 -10.00
C ASP A 252 13.92 -4.41 -10.52
N TRP A 253 14.57 -5.16 -9.62
CA TRP A 253 15.24 -6.41 -9.98
C TRP A 253 14.24 -7.50 -10.39
N LEU A 254 13.14 -7.63 -9.67
CA LEU A 254 12.05 -8.55 -10.01
C LEU A 254 11.51 -8.27 -11.42
N LEU A 255 11.26 -7.00 -11.77
CA LEU A 255 10.86 -6.61 -13.11
C LEU A 255 11.91 -7.05 -14.16
N THR A 256 13.19 -6.89 -13.84
CA THR A 256 14.29 -7.33 -14.71
C THR A 256 14.26 -8.85 -14.91
N CYS A 257 14.04 -9.61 -13.84
CA CYS A 257 13.90 -11.08 -13.92
C CYS A 257 12.72 -11.50 -14.81
N TYR A 258 11.60 -10.80 -14.75
CA TYR A 258 10.47 -11.05 -15.66
C TYR A 258 10.83 -10.78 -17.14
N VAL A 259 11.59 -9.73 -17.42
CA VAL A 259 12.03 -9.42 -18.78
C VAL A 259 12.99 -10.50 -19.29
N PHE A 260 13.95 -10.91 -18.47
CA PHE A 260 14.88 -12.00 -18.84
C PHE A 260 14.15 -13.32 -19.05
N LYS A 261 13.21 -13.66 -18.18
CA LYS A 261 12.37 -14.85 -18.36
C LYS A 261 11.65 -14.82 -19.71
N LYS A 262 10.97 -13.71 -20.05
CA LYS A 262 10.30 -13.55 -21.34
C LYS A 262 11.26 -13.68 -22.53
N TYR A 263 12.45 -13.09 -22.43
CA TYR A 263 13.46 -13.22 -23.46
C TYR A 263 13.89 -14.68 -23.63
N MET A 264 14.15 -15.38 -22.53
CA MET A 264 14.52 -16.79 -22.56
C MET A 264 13.38 -17.68 -23.08
N GLU A 265 12.13 -17.41 -22.73
CA GLU A 265 10.96 -18.09 -23.28
C GLU A 265 10.90 -17.95 -24.80
N ILE A 266 11.08 -16.73 -25.32
CA ILE A 266 11.10 -16.47 -26.78
C ILE A 266 12.28 -17.18 -27.43
N ALA A 267 13.48 -17.04 -26.84
CA ALA A 267 14.68 -17.66 -27.37
C ALA A 267 14.62 -19.19 -27.40
N ASN A 268 13.97 -19.78 -26.38
CA ASN A 268 13.91 -21.23 -26.19
C ASN A 268 12.63 -21.87 -26.77
N SER A 269 11.67 -21.07 -27.24
CA SER A 269 10.41 -21.59 -27.80
C SER A 269 10.60 -22.35 -29.12
N TYR A 270 11.72 -22.16 -29.78
CA TYR A 270 11.98 -22.75 -31.09
C TYR A 270 13.26 -23.61 -31.05
N PRO A 271 13.18 -24.89 -31.38
CA PRO A 271 14.35 -25.72 -31.51
C PRO A 271 15.23 -25.19 -32.66
N ILE A 272 16.50 -25.10 -32.41
CA ILE A 272 17.50 -24.72 -33.43
C ILE A 272 17.77 -25.97 -34.29
N LEU A 273 17.59 -25.86 -35.57
CA LEU A 273 17.99 -26.90 -36.52
C LEU A 273 19.49 -26.81 -36.76
N ALA A 274 20.23 -27.82 -36.34
CA ALA A 274 21.63 -27.95 -36.73
C ALA A 274 21.75 -28.92 -37.90
N ALA A 275 22.39 -28.50 -38.95
CA ALA A 275 22.62 -29.31 -40.14
C ALA A 275 24.07 -29.18 -40.63
N TYR A 276 24.60 -30.23 -41.22
CA TYR A 276 25.88 -30.16 -41.90
C TYR A 276 25.68 -29.41 -43.22
N GLU A 277 26.66 -28.56 -43.56
CA GLU A 277 26.72 -27.90 -44.84
C GLU A 277 26.87 -28.97 -45.92
N GLN A 278 26.02 -28.96 -46.97
CA GLN A 278 26.22 -29.83 -48.12
C GLN A 278 27.53 -29.44 -48.79
N GLN A 279 28.49 -30.35 -48.80
CA GLN A 279 29.63 -30.20 -49.69
C GLN A 279 29.06 -30.28 -51.11
N ASP A 280 28.91 -29.13 -51.78
CA ASP A 280 28.74 -29.13 -53.20
C ASP A 280 30.00 -29.79 -53.79
N ASP A 281 29.81 -30.96 -54.38
CA ASP A 281 30.81 -31.62 -55.21
C ASP A 281 31.10 -30.72 -56.43
N TYR A 282 31.79 -29.62 -56.16
CA TYR A 282 32.22 -28.76 -57.24
C TYR A 282 33.37 -29.43 -57.96
N LYS A 283 32.99 -30.31 -58.87
CA LYS A 283 33.88 -30.73 -59.96
C LYS A 283 34.25 -29.52 -60.80
N GLY A 284 35.42 -29.07 -60.56
CA GLY A 284 36.27 -28.50 -61.57
C GLY A 284 35.89 -27.20 -62.21
N SER A 285 36.81 -26.34 -62.10
CA SER A 285 37.23 -25.29 -63.06
C SER A 285 36.61 -23.91 -62.91
N LYS A 286 37.53 -22.98 -62.72
CA LYS A 286 37.41 -21.57 -63.02
C LYS A 286 36.77 -20.61 -62.04
N GLN A 287 37.13 -20.69 -60.79
CA GLN A 287 36.86 -19.54 -59.87
C GLN A 287 37.93 -19.33 -58.80
N GLU A 288 39.20 -19.62 -59.11
CA GLU A 288 40.30 -19.27 -58.17
C GLU A 288 40.65 -17.78 -58.13
N GLU A 289 40.16 -16.97 -59.06
CA GLU A 289 40.51 -15.54 -59.11
C GLU A 289 39.59 -14.62 -58.28
N ASN A 290 38.51 -15.12 -57.73
CA ASN A 290 37.56 -14.30 -56.91
C ASN A 290 37.52 -14.66 -55.43
N ARG A 291 38.42 -15.54 -54.93
CA ARG A 291 38.45 -15.92 -53.49
C ARG A 291 38.93 -14.82 -52.55
N GLY A 292 39.55 -13.76 -53.06
CA GLY A 292 40.08 -12.67 -52.23
C GLY A 292 39.09 -11.58 -51.83
N ARG A 293 37.86 -11.59 -52.40
CA ARG A 293 36.84 -10.56 -52.06
C ARG A 293 35.54 -11.07 -51.45
N ALA A 294 35.33 -12.38 -51.37
CA ALA A 294 34.08 -12.94 -50.93
C ALA A 294 34.11 -13.46 -49.46
N GLU A 295 35.29 -13.55 -48.83
CA GLU A 295 35.37 -14.01 -47.43
C GLU A 295 35.07 -12.91 -46.42
N ASP A 296 35.28 -11.64 -46.77
CA ASP A 296 34.96 -10.52 -45.84
C ASP A 296 33.48 -10.10 -45.85
N GLU A 297 32.74 -10.45 -46.93
CA GLU A 297 31.30 -10.11 -47.01
C GLU A 297 30.35 -11.21 -46.50
N ARG A 298 30.85 -12.40 -46.14
CA ARG A 298 30.03 -13.56 -45.72
C ARG A 298 29.99 -13.87 -44.24
N ARG A 299 30.56 -13.07 -43.39
CA ARG A 299 30.23 -13.10 -41.99
C ARG A 299 29.22 -11.98 -41.73
N PRO A 300 27.92 -12.29 -41.65
CA PRO A 300 27.05 -11.35 -40.98
C PRO A 300 27.59 -11.23 -39.55
N GLU A 301 28.23 -10.10 -39.24
CA GLU A 301 28.55 -9.72 -37.87
C GLU A 301 27.25 -9.84 -37.09
N GLY A 302 27.19 -10.82 -36.18
CA GLY A 302 26.05 -10.96 -35.25
C GLY A 302 24.81 -11.62 -35.84
N ALA A 303 24.94 -12.67 -36.66
CA ALA A 303 23.79 -13.53 -36.92
C ALA A 303 23.21 -14.00 -35.58
N ASP A 304 22.03 -13.50 -35.23
CA ASP A 304 21.29 -13.98 -34.08
C ASP A 304 21.06 -15.48 -34.24
N ILE A 305 21.83 -16.28 -33.50
CA ILE A 305 21.73 -17.76 -33.50
C ILE A 305 20.41 -18.19 -32.85
N VAL A 306 19.57 -17.25 -32.48
CA VAL A 306 18.37 -17.48 -31.68
C VAL A 306 17.16 -16.83 -32.37
N GLY A 307 16.19 -17.66 -32.74
CA GLY A 307 14.91 -17.20 -33.29
C GLY A 307 14.21 -18.29 -34.09
N PRO A 308 12.93 -18.08 -34.45
CA PRO A 308 12.17 -19.00 -35.28
C PRO A 308 12.84 -19.21 -36.64
N GLY A 309 13.08 -20.47 -37.00
CA GLY A 309 13.67 -20.81 -38.29
C GLY A 309 15.18 -20.65 -38.40
N THR A 310 15.88 -20.46 -37.28
CA THR A 310 17.35 -20.43 -37.26
C THR A 310 17.91 -21.81 -37.60
N ILE A 311 18.78 -21.88 -38.60
CA ILE A 311 19.51 -23.08 -38.99
C ILE A 311 20.98 -22.86 -38.69
N LEU A 312 21.54 -23.67 -37.80
CA LEU A 312 22.98 -23.70 -37.53
C LEU A 312 23.64 -24.64 -38.52
N THR A 313 24.37 -24.10 -39.49
CA THR A 313 25.17 -24.92 -40.43
C THR A 313 26.55 -25.17 -39.86
N MET A 314 26.94 -26.43 -39.81
CA MET A 314 28.27 -26.87 -39.35
C MET A 314 29.04 -27.53 -40.46
N ARG A 315 30.38 -27.38 -40.43
CA ARG A 315 31.26 -28.06 -41.36
C ARG A 315 31.15 -29.58 -41.14
N VAL A 316 31.10 -30.34 -42.21
CA VAL A 316 31.21 -31.80 -42.15
C VAL A 316 32.57 -32.19 -41.50
N PRO A 317 32.59 -33.04 -40.47
CA PRO A 317 33.84 -33.49 -39.83
C PRO A 317 34.74 -34.17 -40.85
N MET A 318 36.06 -33.91 -40.77
CA MET A 318 37.05 -34.62 -41.58
C MET A 318 37.28 -36.03 -41.04
N ALA A 319 37.81 -36.91 -41.91
CA ALA A 319 38.14 -38.26 -41.49
C ALA A 319 39.16 -38.25 -40.35
N GLY A 320 38.76 -38.77 -39.18
CA GLY A 320 39.55 -38.78 -37.94
C GLY A 320 39.12 -37.71 -36.90
N GLU A 321 38.24 -36.79 -37.21
CA GLU A 321 37.60 -35.87 -36.24
C GLU A 321 36.39 -36.58 -35.59
N SER A 322 36.13 -36.28 -34.32
CA SER A 322 34.89 -36.75 -33.66
C SER A 322 33.70 -36.07 -34.30
N ASP A 323 32.72 -36.85 -34.71
CA ASP A 323 31.44 -36.32 -35.20
C ASP A 323 30.61 -35.74 -34.05
N PRO A 324 30.38 -34.42 -34.03
CA PRO A 324 29.55 -33.80 -32.98
C PRO A 324 28.09 -34.13 -33.17
N MET A 325 27.66 -34.61 -34.33
CA MET A 325 26.30 -35.04 -34.60
C MET A 325 26.28 -36.44 -35.24
N ALA A 326 25.65 -37.40 -34.56
CA ALA A 326 25.43 -38.74 -35.08
C ALA A 326 24.53 -38.76 -36.34
N ASN A 327 23.76 -37.72 -36.59
CA ASN A 327 22.86 -37.54 -37.72
C ASN A 327 23.20 -36.21 -38.45
N PRO A 328 23.06 -36.14 -39.80
CA PRO A 328 23.36 -34.93 -40.57
C PRO A 328 22.47 -33.76 -40.26
N ILE A 329 21.35 -34.02 -39.56
CA ILE A 329 20.38 -33.00 -39.09
C ILE A 329 19.99 -33.34 -37.64
N LYS A 330 20.10 -32.37 -36.75
CA LYS A 330 19.73 -32.51 -35.36
C LYS A 330 18.97 -31.27 -34.87
N PHE A 331 17.89 -31.46 -34.15
CA PHE A 331 17.27 -30.40 -33.38
C PHE A 331 18.02 -30.24 -32.05
N ILE A 332 18.50 -29.04 -31.80
CA ILE A 332 19.07 -28.67 -30.51
C ILE A 332 17.94 -28.08 -29.69
N SER A 333 17.48 -28.81 -28.69
CA SER A 333 16.51 -28.31 -27.74
C SER A 333 17.21 -27.45 -26.68
N PRO A 334 16.64 -26.31 -26.30
CA PRO A 334 17.18 -25.49 -25.22
C PRO A 334 17.19 -26.25 -23.88
N GLU A 335 18.10 -25.86 -23.01
CA GLU A 335 18.19 -26.43 -21.68
C GLU A 335 17.08 -25.86 -20.78
N VAL A 336 16.12 -26.71 -20.42
CA VAL A 336 14.94 -26.32 -19.60
C VAL A 336 15.36 -25.87 -18.19
N ALA A 337 16.48 -26.37 -17.67
CA ALA A 337 16.97 -26.01 -16.34
C ALA A 337 17.21 -24.50 -16.16
N ASN A 338 17.68 -23.81 -17.19
CA ASN A 338 17.89 -22.36 -17.12
C ASN A 338 16.57 -21.60 -17.01
N LEU A 339 15.51 -22.05 -17.68
CA LEU A 339 14.20 -21.44 -17.58
C LEU A 339 13.59 -21.67 -16.19
N GLN A 340 13.73 -22.89 -15.66
CA GLN A 340 13.27 -23.21 -14.30
C GLN A 340 13.95 -22.33 -13.26
N TYR A 341 15.27 -22.12 -13.37
CA TYR A 341 16.00 -21.21 -12.49
C TYR A 341 15.38 -19.80 -12.45
N HIS A 342 14.98 -19.26 -13.61
CA HIS A 342 14.33 -17.94 -13.65
C HIS A 342 12.95 -17.96 -13.00
N VAL A 343 12.18 -19.05 -13.12
CA VAL A 343 10.88 -19.20 -12.47
C VAL A 343 11.05 -19.22 -10.96
N ASP A 344 11.97 -20.04 -10.47
CA ASP A 344 12.24 -20.20 -9.03
C ASP A 344 12.77 -18.88 -8.43
N ASN A 345 13.70 -18.20 -9.11
CA ASN A 345 14.23 -16.91 -8.68
C ASN A 345 13.15 -15.81 -8.61
N ILE A 346 12.19 -15.80 -9.53
CA ILE A 346 11.06 -14.88 -9.50
C ILE A 346 10.16 -15.18 -8.28
N ALA A 347 9.87 -16.47 -8.01
CA ALA A 347 9.07 -16.87 -6.86
C ALA A 347 9.76 -16.47 -5.55
N ASP A 348 11.04 -16.82 -5.38
CA ASP A 348 11.82 -16.45 -4.20
C ASP A 348 11.87 -14.94 -3.97
N LYS A 349 12.04 -14.15 -5.04
CA LYS A 349 12.06 -12.68 -4.94
C LYS A 349 10.70 -12.10 -4.55
N ARG A 350 9.61 -12.65 -5.07
CA ARG A 350 8.25 -12.26 -4.67
C ARG A 350 8.04 -12.49 -3.17
N ASP A 351 8.45 -13.65 -2.68
CA ASP A 351 8.31 -14.02 -1.27
C ASP A 351 9.16 -13.12 -0.36
N ILE A 352 10.41 -12.83 -0.74
CA ILE A 352 11.28 -11.92 0.00
C ILE A 352 10.67 -10.51 0.08
N ILE A 353 10.16 -9.97 -1.04
CA ILE A 353 9.53 -8.65 -1.08
C ILE A 353 8.29 -8.64 -0.19
N PHE A 354 7.44 -9.64 -0.34
CA PHE A 354 6.21 -9.75 0.44
C PHE A 354 6.51 -9.84 1.94
N TYR A 355 7.40 -10.74 2.34
CA TYR A 355 7.82 -10.89 3.73
C TYR A 355 8.42 -9.60 4.32
N SER A 356 9.26 -8.92 3.56
CA SER A 356 9.91 -7.69 4.03
C SER A 356 8.95 -6.54 4.31
N VAL A 357 7.79 -6.51 3.64
CA VAL A 357 6.80 -5.43 3.78
C VAL A 357 5.63 -5.82 4.68
N VAL A 358 5.14 -7.05 4.56
CA VAL A 358 3.96 -7.54 5.28
C VAL A 358 4.34 -8.27 6.57
N GLY A 359 5.55 -8.81 6.64
CA GLY A 359 6.02 -9.59 7.79
C GLY A 359 5.47 -11.03 7.84
N LYS A 360 4.89 -11.50 6.75
CA LYS A 360 4.31 -12.84 6.61
C LYS A 360 4.90 -13.51 5.38
N ASP A 361 5.08 -14.83 5.43
CA ASP A 361 5.48 -15.60 4.25
C ASP A 361 4.41 -15.50 3.15
N GLY A 362 4.86 -15.42 1.89
CA GLY A 362 3.98 -15.37 0.74
C GLY A 362 3.16 -16.67 0.59
N GLU A 363 2.14 -16.61 -0.26
CA GLU A 363 1.26 -17.77 -0.53
C GLU A 363 1.99 -18.97 -1.17
N ALA A 364 3.23 -18.76 -1.64
CA ALA A 364 4.02 -19.81 -2.32
C ALA A 364 4.63 -20.85 -1.38
N SER A 365 4.67 -20.60 -0.07
CA SER A 365 5.12 -21.59 0.92
C SER A 365 4.07 -22.69 1.10
N LYS A 366 4.07 -23.67 0.18
CA LYS A 366 3.16 -24.84 0.20
C LYS A 366 3.56 -25.93 1.19
N GLU A 367 4.60 -25.73 1.97
CA GLU A 367 4.96 -26.66 3.04
C GLU A 367 4.01 -26.51 4.22
N ALA A 368 3.66 -27.63 4.85
CA ALA A 368 2.79 -27.66 6.02
C ALA A 368 3.37 -26.76 7.13
N ILE A 369 2.88 -25.54 7.22
CA ILE A 369 3.33 -24.55 8.20
C ILE A 369 2.83 -25.00 9.58
N ASN A 370 3.74 -25.16 10.53
CA ASN A 370 3.39 -25.47 11.90
C ASN A 370 2.60 -24.28 12.51
N GLU A 371 1.60 -24.57 13.33
CA GLU A 371 0.78 -23.59 14.05
C GLU A 371 1.60 -22.46 14.70
N LYS A 372 2.75 -22.80 15.30
CA LYS A 372 3.67 -21.81 15.89
C LYS A 372 4.28 -20.85 14.86
N GLN A 373 4.53 -21.30 13.64
CA GLN A 373 5.03 -20.45 12.56
C GLN A 373 3.95 -19.52 12.05
N VAL A 374 2.70 -20.00 11.97
CA VAL A 374 1.53 -19.18 11.64
C VAL A 374 1.34 -18.08 12.68
N MET A 375 1.39 -18.42 13.97
CA MET A 375 1.28 -17.42 15.05
C MET A 375 2.40 -16.40 15.01
N ALA A 376 3.66 -16.82 14.83
CA ALA A 376 4.80 -15.91 14.71
C ALA A 376 4.68 -14.97 13.50
N SER A 377 4.12 -15.45 12.39
CA SER A 377 3.88 -14.61 11.20
C SER A 377 2.80 -13.57 11.45
N PHE A 378 1.74 -13.91 12.18
CA PHE A 378 0.71 -12.95 12.60
C PHE A 378 1.24 -11.89 13.56
N GLU A 379 2.11 -12.25 14.51
CA GLU A 379 2.76 -11.30 15.42
C GLU A 379 3.63 -10.28 14.65
N SER A 380 4.41 -10.75 13.66
CA SER A 380 5.22 -9.89 12.82
C SER A 380 4.36 -8.92 12.01
N GLN A 381 3.31 -9.43 11.37
CA GLN A 381 2.37 -8.62 10.61
C GLN A 381 1.63 -7.61 11.50
N THR A 382 1.18 -8.02 12.68
CA THR A 382 0.54 -7.13 13.66
C THR A 382 1.47 -5.98 14.05
N THR A 383 2.75 -6.26 14.27
CA THR A 383 3.75 -5.23 14.62
C THR A 383 3.89 -4.18 13.51
N ILE A 384 3.87 -4.60 12.25
CA ILE A 384 3.92 -3.68 11.09
C ILE A 384 2.64 -2.85 11.02
N LEU A 385 1.47 -3.49 11.16
CA LEU A 385 0.18 -2.81 11.13
C LEU A 385 0.03 -1.81 12.29
N MET A 386 0.45 -2.16 13.50
CA MET A 386 0.46 -1.24 14.66
C MET A 386 1.31 0.00 14.39
N ARG A 387 2.45 -0.16 13.73
CA ARG A 387 3.29 0.98 13.37
C ARG A 387 2.62 1.89 12.34
N ILE A 388 1.95 1.31 11.34
CA ILE A 388 1.16 2.04 10.36
C ILE A 388 -0.02 2.73 11.05
N ALA A 389 -0.77 2.01 11.87
CA ALA A 389 -1.89 2.52 12.67
C ALA A 389 -1.50 3.75 13.48
N ARG A 390 -0.37 3.68 14.20
CA ARG A 390 0.14 4.80 15.00
C ARG A 390 0.40 6.05 14.18
N ASN A 391 0.86 5.90 12.94
CA ASN A 391 1.10 7.05 12.07
C ASN A 391 -0.20 7.68 11.60
N PHE A 392 -1.20 6.86 11.25
CA PHE A 392 -2.54 7.36 10.94
C PHE A 392 -3.19 8.02 12.14
N GLN A 393 -3.09 7.42 13.33
CA GLN A 393 -3.59 7.99 14.58
C GLN A 393 -3.05 9.41 14.78
N ILE A 394 -1.73 9.58 14.75
CA ILE A 394 -1.06 10.86 15.00
C ILE A 394 -1.47 11.94 13.99
N ILE A 395 -1.62 11.59 12.71
CA ILE A 395 -2.01 12.57 11.70
C ILE A 395 -3.49 12.91 11.79
N GLN A 396 -4.33 11.92 12.02
CA GLN A 396 -5.77 12.11 12.13
C GLN A 396 -6.14 12.90 13.38
N GLU A 397 -5.57 12.60 14.55
CA GLU A 397 -5.76 13.41 15.76
C GLU A 397 -5.41 14.88 15.52
N PHE A 398 -4.30 15.14 14.84
CA PHE A 398 -3.91 16.51 14.49
C PHE A 398 -4.90 17.15 13.51
N ALA A 399 -5.31 16.44 12.47
CA ALA A 399 -6.22 16.93 11.46
C ALA A 399 -7.61 17.23 12.04
N GLU A 400 -8.16 16.30 12.81
CA GLU A 400 -9.46 16.46 13.47
C GLU A 400 -9.44 17.63 14.45
N LYS A 401 -8.38 17.75 15.24
CA LYS A 401 -8.20 18.91 16.12
C LYS A 401 -8.19 20.21 15.34
N CYS A 402 -7.46 20.31 14.24
CA CYS A 402 -7.43 21.53 13.41
C CYS A 402 -8.81 21.88 12.87
N LYS A 403 -9.57 20.88 12.40
CA LYS A 403 -10.93 21.06 11.88
C LYS A 403 -11.89 21.56 12.97
N ILE A 404 -11.82 20.96 14.16
CA ILE A 404 -12.64 21.32 15.32
C ILE A 404 -12.30 22.74 15.79
N ASP A 405 -11.00 23.08 15.91
CA ASP A 405 -10.55 24.41 16.33
C ASP A 405 -10.99 25.52 15.34
N ILE A 406 -11.05 25.22 14.04
CA ILE A 406 -11.57 26.17 13.04
C ILE A 406 -13.10 26.28 13.12
N ARG A 407 -13.81 25.16 13.30
CA ARG A 407 -15.27 25.14 13.26
C ARG A 407 -15.89 25.76 14.51
N TYR A 408 -15.37 25.43 15.68
CA TYR A 408 -15.97 25.80 16.97
C TYR A 408 -15.12 26.74 17.81
N GLY A 409 -13.91 27.06 17.36
CA GLY A 409 -12.94 27.87 18.10
C GLY A 409 -11.96 27.04 18.92
N VAL A 410 -10.78 27.59 19.10
CA VAL A 410 -9.69 26.98 19.89
C VAL A 410 -10.15 26.73 21.34
N GLY A 411 -10.00 25.50 21.83
CA GLY A 411 -10.40 25.08 23.16
C GLY A 411 -11.80 24.49 23.28
N ALA A 412 -12.58 24.40 22.19
CA ALA A 412 -13.86 23.71 22.19
C ALA A 412 -13.71 22.19 22.45
N LEU A 413 -12.60 21.62 21.99
CA LEU A 413 -12.24 20.23 22.22
C LEU A 413 -11.34 20.13 23.46
N THR A 414 -11.76 19.35 24.46
CA THR A 414 -10.99 19.13 25.69
C THR A 414 -9.98 18.00 25.51
N ASP A 415 -10.38 16.92 24.84
CA ASP A 415 -9.50 15.78 24.56
C ASP A 415 -9.92 15.08 23.27
N ILE A 416 -8.94 14.45 22.62
CA ILE A 416 -9.14 13.63 21.43
C ILE A 416 -8.26 12.38 21.55
N SER A 417 -8.84 11.23 21.30
CA SER A 417 -8.12 9.98 21.24
C SER A 417 -8.68 9.13 20.10
N ILE A 418 -7.82 8.84 19.16
CA ILE A 418 -8.13 8.00 18.01
C ILE A 418 -7.24 6.78 18.11
N ASP A 419 -7.82 5.59 18.04
CA ASP A 419 -7.07 4.33 18.06
C ASP A 419 -7.59 3.44 16.94
N TYR A 420 -6.67 2.95 16.11
CA TYR A 420 -6.96 2.00 15.04
C TYR A 420 -7.00 0.55 15.55
N GLY A 421 -6.81 0.36 16.85
CA GLY A 421 -6.84 -0.95 17.50
C GLY A 421 -5.54 -1.74 17.32
N THR A 422 -5.56 -2.90 17.92
CA THR A 422 -4.42 -3.83 17.94
C THR A 422 -4.76 -5.20 17.35
N LYS A 423 -6.06 -5.50 17.20
CA LYS A 423 -6.57 -6.78 16.73
C LYS A 423 -6.98 -6.68 15.25
N PHE A 424 -6.00 -6.73 14.37
CA PHE A 424 -6.22 -6.59 12.91
C PHE A 424 -6.64 -7.89 12.22
N PHE A 425 -6.46 -9.02 12.87
CA PHE A 425 -6.80 -10.33 12.33
C PHE A 425 -7.96 -10.93 13.09
N LEU A 426 -8.97 -11.31 12.34
CA LEU A 426 -10.11 -12.00 12.88
C LEU A 426 -9.74 -13.46 13.13
N LYS A 427 -9.89 -13.89 14.38
CA LYS A 427 -10.02 -15.30 14.67
C LYS A 427 -11.30 -15.82 14.02
N SER A 428 -11.30 -17.07 13.56
CA SER A 428 -12.54 -17.69 13.12
C SER A 428 -13.51 -17.83 14.29
N ALA A 429 -14.81 -17.84 14.01
CA ALA A 429 -15.80 -18.08 15.08
C ALA A 429 -15.55 -19.42 15.80
N GLY A 430 -14.95 -20.40 15.10
CA GLY A 430 -14.55 -21.68 15.69
C GLY A 430 -13.44 -21.53 16.72
N ASP A 431 -12.36 -20.79 16.37
CA ASP A 431 -11.22 -20.55 17.26
C ASP A 431 -11.65 -19.76 18.51
N LEU A 432 -12.52 -18.75 18.34
CA LEU A 432 -13.08 -17.97 19.44
C LEU A 432 -13.94 -18.82 20.38
N ILE A 433 -14.71 -19.79 19.85
CA ILE A 433 -15.47 -20.73 20.67
C ILE A 433 -14.53 -21.65 21.47
N GLU A 434 -13.41 -22.06 20.89
CA GLU A 434 -12.40 -22.85 21.58
C GLU A 434 -11.72 -22.04 22.69
N ASP A 435 -11.36 -20.79 22.41
CA ASP A 435 -10.85 -19.84 23.41
C ASP A 435 -11.85 -19.64 24.55
N LEU A 436 -13.14 -19.48 24.24
CA LEU A 436 -14.21 -19.34 25.22
C LEU A 436 -14.31 -20.57 26.12
N ASN A 437 -14.28 -21.76 25.53
CA ASN A 437 -14.31 -23.01 26.29
C ASN A 437 -13.08 -23.14 27.19
N THR A 438 -11.90 -22.81 26.69
CA THR A 438 -10.65 -22.83 27.43
C THR A 438 -10.68 -21.83 28.59
N ALA A 439 -11.15 -20.60 28.36
CA ALA A 439 -11.30 -19.58 29.39
C ALA A 439 -12.27 -20.03 30.50
N LYS A 440 -13.39 -20.65 30.13
CA LYS A 440 -14.36 -21.21 31.09
C LYS A 440 -13.78 -22.38 31.90
N MET A 441 -13.06 -23.30 31.22
CA MET A 441 -12.43 -24.45 31.88
C MET A 441 -11.34 -24.03 32.86
N ASN A 442 -10.57 -23.00 32.54
CA ASN A 442 -9.52 -22.45 33.39
C ASN A 442 -10.05 -21.53 34.52
N GLY A 443 -11.34 -21.31 34.60
CA GLY A 443 -11.95 -20.44 35.61
C GLY A 443 -11.57 -18.96 35.47
N SER A 444 -11.36 -18.50 34.22
CA SER A 444 -11.05 -17.10 33.92
C SER A 444 -12.12 -16.16 34.46
N HIS A 445 -11.74 -14.92 34.78
CA HIS A 445 -12.66 -13.90 35.26
C HIS A 445 -13.80 -13.64 34.28
N ALA A 446 -15.00 -13.33 34.77
CA ALA A 446 -16.18 -13.10 33.93
C ALA A 446 -15.95 -12.02 32.84
N SER A 447 -15.16 -11.00 33.14
CA SER A 447 -14.81 -9.96 32.13
C SER A 447 -14.06 -10.51 30.91
N VAL A 448 -13.20 -11.52 31.11
CA VAL A 448 -12.47 -12.16 29.99
C VAL A 448 -13.44 -13.02 29.18
N VAL A 449 -14.31 -13.77 29.84
CA VAL A 449 -15.34 -14.59 29.19
C VAL A 449 -16.29 -13.71 28.38
N ASN A 450 -16.74 -12.58 28.91
CA ASN A 450 -17.62 -11.64 28.22
C ASN A 450 -16.92 -11.01 27.02
N SER A 451 -15.65 -10.59 27.16
CA SER A 451 -14.89 -10.05 26.03
C SER A 451 -14.77 -11.03 24.86
N ILE A 452 -14.54 -12.33 25.15
CA ILE A 452 -14.50 -13.36 24.09
C ILE A 452 -15.89 -13.57 23.47
N MET A 453 -16.96 -13.48 24.26
CA MET A 453 -18.33 -13.56 23.75
C MET A 453 -18.66 -12.39 22.82
N ASP A 454 -18.24 -11.17 23.16
CA ASP A 454 -18.37 -9.99 22.30
C ASP A 454 -17.65 -10.20 20.97
N GLU A 455 -16.42 -10.72 21.01
CA GLU A 455 -15.66 -11.05 19.79
C GLU A 455 -16.36 -12.11 18.92
N ILE A 456 -17.01 -13.10 19.53
CA ILE A 456 -17.81 -14.12 18.79
C ILE A 456 -19.02 -13.49 18.12
N ILE A 457 -19.73 -12.58 18.80
CA ILE A 457 -20.88 -11.87 18.25
C ILE A 457 -20.43 -11.03 17.05
N GLU A 458 -19.37 -10.27 17.21
CA GLU A 458 -18.80 -9.44 16.16
C GLU A 458 -18.36 -10.28 14.94
N ALA A 459 -17.64 -11.36 15.16
CA ALA A 459 -17.20 -12.26 14.08
C ALA A 459 -18.38 -12.89 13.33
N LYS A 460 -19.48 -13.22 14.04
CA LYS A 460 -20.66 -13.89 13.46
C LYS A 460 -21.58 -12.93 12.69
N TYR A 461 -21.75 -11.71 13.18
CA TYR A 461 -22.74 -10.74 12.67
C TYR A 461 -22.08 -9.56 11.96
N ARG A 462 -20.84 -9.68 11.51
CA ARG A 462 -20.00 -8.63 10.93
C ARG A 462 -20.69 -7.80 9.83
N ASN A 463 -21.49 -8.44 8.98
CA ASN A 463 -22.19 -7.79 7.86
C ASN A 463 -23.69 -7.57 8.18
N ASP A 464 -24.09 -7.80 9.40
CA ASP A 464 -25.46 -7.68 9.88
C ASP A 464 -25.49 -6.84 11.14
N SER A 465 -25.55 -5.51 10.96
CA SER A 465 -25.58 -4.56 12.07
C SER A 465 -26.80 -4.76 12.98
N PHE A 466 -27.94 -5.13 12.41
CA PHE A 466 -29.14 -5.45 13.18
C PHE A 466 -28.96 -6.71 14.03
N GLY A 467 -28.41 -7.77 13.42
CA GLY A 467 -28.08 -9.01 14.12
C GLY A 467 -27.06 -8.80 15.24
N MET A 468 -26.05 -7.95 15.01
CA MET A 468 -25.04 -7.59 16.02
C MET A 468 -25.68 -6.88 17.20
N THR A 469 -26.38 -5.77 16.96
CA THR A 469 -27.06 -5.01 18.02
C THR A 469 -28.03 -5.88 18.82
N ARG A 470 -28.77 -6.73 18.12
CA ARG A 470 -29.68 -7.68 18.76
C ARG A 470 -28.96 -8.68 19.65
N ALA A 471 -27.85 -9.23 19.20
CA ALA A 471 -27.06 -10.19 19.97
C ALA A 471 -26.46 -9.52 21.24
N GLN A 472 -25.97 -8.28 21.12
CA GLN A 472 -25.46 -7.49 22.24
C GLN A 472 -26.57 -7.22 23.28
N ILE A 473 -27.74 -6.77 22.82
CA ILE A 473 -28.90 -6.55 23.74
C ILE A 473 -29.27 -7.84 24.46
N ILE A 474 -29.27 -8.98 23.76
CA ILE A 474 -29.57 -10.29 24.41
C ILE A 474 -28.51 -10.61 25.45
N GLN A 475 -27.24 -10.36 25.19
CA GLN A 475 -26.15 -10.61 26.13
C GLN A 475 -26.23 -9.69 27.34
N ASP A 476 -26.50 -8.40 27.16
CA ASP A 476 -26.61 -7.42 28.23
C ASP A 476 -27.83 -7.66 29.17
N LEU A 477 -28.92 -8.15 28.60
CA LEU A 477 -30.13 -8.44 29.34
C LEU A 477 -30.11 -9.83 29.99
N ASP A 478 -29.16 -10.69 29.62
CA ASP A 478 -29.06 -12.04 30.22
C ASP A 478 -28.41 -11.98 31.60
N PRO A 479 -29.15 -12.31 32.69
CA PRO A 479 -28.61 -12.21 34.03
C PRO A 479 -27.46 -13.19 34.32
N LEU A 480 -27.29 -14.24 33.51
CA LEU A 480 -26.21 -15.23 33.61
C LEU A 480 -25.78 -15.69 32.22
N PRO A 481 -25.09 -14.84 31.44
CA PRO A 481 -24.80 -15.09 30.02
C PRO A 481 -23.90 -16.33 29.78
N ASP A 482 -23.14 -16.73 30.77
CA ASP A 482 -22.21 -17.86 30.72
C ASP A 482 -22.82 -19.21 31.20
N LYS A 483 -24.09 -19.22 31.66
CA LYS A 483 -24.75 -20.41 32.22
C LYS A 483 -25.82 -20.96 31.32
N THR A 484 -25.88 -22.29 31.25
CA THR A 484 -27.01 -23.00 30.64
C THR A 484 -28.27 -22.90 31.50
N GLN A 485 -29.43 -23.24 30.92
CA GLN A 485 -30.68 -23.22 31.65
C GLN A 485 -30.67 -24.15 32.87
N ASP A 486 -30.10 -25.36 32.72
CA ASP A 486 -29.99 -26.36 33.81
C ASP A 486 -29.04 -25.90 34.90
N GLU A 487 -27.95 -25.21 34.56
CA GLU A 487 -27.06 -24.60 35.55
C GLU A 487 -27.74 -23.46 36.31
N THR A 488 -28.54 -22.67 35.58
CA THR A 488 -29.28 -21.54 36.11
C THR A 488 -30.34 -22.02 37.11
N GLU A 489 -31.03 -23.15 36.84
CA GLU A 489 -31.97 -23.77 37.76
C GLU A 489 -31.29 -24.21 39.07
N LYS A 490 -30.13 -24.85 38.98
CA LYS A 490 -29.34 -25.23 40.16
C LYS A 490 -28.86 -24.03 40.99
N ILE A 491 -28.61 -22.89 40.34
CA ILE A 491 -28.23 -21.64 41.02
C ILE A 491 -29.46 -21.04 41.72
N LEU A 492 -30.65 -21.11 41.09
CA LEU A 492 -31.91 -20.69 41.69
C LEU A 492 -32.23 -21.49 42.94
N ASP A 493 -32.10 -22.82 42.88
CA ASP A 493 -32.35 -23.71 44.01
C ASP A 493 -31.45 -23.42 45.23
N LYS A 494 -30.22 -22.94 44.93
CA LYS A 494 -29.26 -22.50 45.96
C LYS A 494 -29.47 -21.05 46.42
N GLY A 495 -30.48 -20.36 45.89
CA GLY A 495 -30.75 -18.95 46.23
C GLY A 495 -29.76 -17.94 45.65
N GLY A 496 -28.96 -18.33 44.65
CA GLY A 496 -27.97 -17.46 44.03
C GLY A 496 -28.56 -16.43 43.04
N ILE A 497 -29.81 -16.63 42.60
CA ILE A 497 -30.57 -15.70 41.75
C ILE A 497 -32.01 -15.61 42.18
N THR A 498 -32.69 -14.54 41.76
CA THR A 498 -34.11 -14.36 42.01
C THR A 498 -34.98 -15.11 40.98
N LYS A 499 -36.23 -15.45 41.37
CA LYS A 499 -37.21 -16.05 40.44
C LYS A 499 -37.44 -15.17 39.20
N SER A 500 -37.40 -13.85 39.33
CA SER A 500 -37.56 -12.91 38.21
C SER A 500 -36.39 -13.02 37.24
N GLN A 501 -35.15 -13.09 37.71
CA GLN A 501 -33.96 -13.28 36.87
C GLN A 501 -33.99 -14.64 36.14
N TYR A 502 -34.44 -15.69 36.81
CA TYR A 502 -34.63 -17.00 36.18
C TYR A 502 -35.66 -16.96 35.05
N ILE A 503 -36.81 -16.28 35.26
CA ILE A 503 -37.85 -16.12 34.23
C ILE A 503 -37.29 -15.32 33.02
N ILE A 504 -36.52 -14.25 33.27
CA ILE A 504 -35.87 -13.49 32.22
C ILE A 504 -34.93 -14.41 31.43
N LYS A 505 -34.04 -15.14 32.08
CA LYS A 505 -33.10 -16.07 31.44
C LYS A 505 -33.81 -17.07 30.51
N CYS A 506 -34.86 -17.71 30.99
CA CYS A 506 -35.58 -18.74 30.24
C CYS A 506 -36.40 -18.19 29.05
N ASN A 507 -36.84 -16.93 29.13
CA ASN A 507 -37.74 -16.34 28.12
C ASN A 507 -37.13 -15.18 27.35
N LEU A 508 -35.84 -14.88 27.52
CA LEU A 508 -35.19 -13.70 26.99
C LEU A 508 -35.40 -13.52 25.48
N ILE A 509 -35.14 -14.55 24.68
CA ILE A 509 -35.33 -14.52 23.22
C ILE A 509 -36.79 -14.22 22.83
N SER A 510 -37.73 -14.74 23.59
CA SER A 510 -39.16 -14.50 23.34
C SER A 510 -39.57 -13.07 23.69
N PHE A 511 -38.98 -12.50 24.74
CA PHE A 511 -39.20 -11.10 25.11
C PHE A 511 -38.63 -10.14 24.09
N VAL A 512 -37.41 -10.38 23.61
CA VAL A 512 -36.78 -9.57 22.56
C VAL A 512 -37.60 -9.62 21.26
N LYS A 513 -38.00 -10.80 20.80
CA LYS A 513 -38.88 -10.96 19.62
C LYS A 513 -40.22 -10.25 19.76
N ARG A 514 -40.79 -10.22 20.94
CA ARG A 514 -42.04 -9.50 21.19
C ARG A 514 -41.82 -7.98 21.13
N PHE A 515 -40.78 -7.50 21.78
CA PHE A 515 -40.40 -6.09 21.74
C PHE A 515 -40.15 -5.60 20.31
N GLU A 516 -39.42 -6.35 19.49
CA GLU A 516 -39.16 -6.04 18.07
C GLU A 516 -40.49 -5.92 17.28
N ARG A 517 -41.46 -6.80 17.50
CA ARG A 517 -42.77 -6.73 16.84
C ARG A 517 -43.57 -5.51 17.30
N GLU A 518 -43.53 -5.17 18.59
CA GLU A 518 -44.22 -4.00 19.12
C GLU A 518 -43.61 -2.71 18.60
N GLN A 519 -42.27 -2.62 18.45
CA GLN A 519 -41.59 -1.48 17.85
C GLN A 519 -41.88 -1.34 16.33
N ALA A 520 -41.89 -2.43 15.57
CA ALA A 520 -42.25 -2.42 14.15
C ALA A 520 -43.69 -1.91 13.94
N SER A 521 -44.62 -2.30 14.80
CA SER A 521 -46.01 -1.80 14.75
C SER A 521 -46.12 -0.32 15.08
N LEU A 522 -45.29 0.22 15.96
CA LEU A 522 -45.27 1.65 16.29
C LEU A 522 -44.70 2.51 15.16
N THR A 523 -43.69 2.02 14.44
CA THR A 523 -43.13 2.70 13.25
C THR A 523 -44.09 2.71 12.05
N GLU A 524 -44.91 1.66 11.87
CA GLU A 524 -45.99 1.64 10.87
C GLU A 524 -47.14 2.61 11.20
N TYR A 525 -47.39 2.89 12.49
CA TYR A 525 -48.39 3.89 12.91
C TYR A 525 -47.88 5.32 12.87
N ALA A 526 -46.58 5.54 12.82
CA ALA A 526 -45.96 6.87 12.76
C ALA A 526 -45.63 7.32 11.31
N SER A 527 -45.71 6.44 10.32
CA SER A 527 -45.57 6.72 8.90
C SER A 527 -46.97 6.92 8.25
#